data_d6356a4aa927afebde981c88af08dd3a
#
_entry.id   d6356a4aa927afebde981c88af08dd3a
#
_cell.length_a   1.000
_cell.length_b   1.000
_cell.length_c   1.000
_cell.angle_alpha   90.00
_cell.angle_beta   90.00
_cell.angle_gamma   90.00
#
_symmetry.space_group_name_H-M   'P 1'
#
loop_
_entity.id
_entity.type
_entity.pdbx_description
1 polymer ?
#
loop_
_entity_poly.entity_id
_entity_poly.type
_entity_poly.pdbx_seq_one_letter_code
_entity_poly.pdbx_strand_id
1 'polypeptide(L)'
;MRKELRMGARDDDDDRRFKTVSRIFLAWQAEKEENWLNEMSKKGWHLDNTSFITYIFRKGEPEDIIYRLDFKIIRNENIDDYITLFEDAGWKYISRMGPWHYFRTEAKKGETQELYSDNTSKIRMHNSLRWLLIILCTPVAYNLPNLYGRIIEALKGGIMDDMPARTMIINFTFPLAIFLTLVLCLMIYGIIRVSMMIKRMRSDIRE
;
A
#
# COMPACT_ATOMS: atom_id res chain seq x y z
N MET A 1 18.57 2.27 43.80
CA MET A 1 17.53 1.24 43.88
C MET A 1 16.11 1.71 43.50
N ARG A 2 15.62 2.91 43.91
CA ARG A 2 14.28 3.42 43.52
C ARG A 2 14.17 3.96 42.09
N LYS A 3 15.25 4.29 41.41
CA LYS A 3 15.26 4.89 40.07
C LYS A 3 15.22 3.84 38.96
N GLU A 4 15.79 2.65 39.17
CA GLU A 4 15.78 1.52 38.24
C GLU A 4 14.43 0.83 38.18
N LEU A 5 13.72 0.71 39.33
CA LEU A 5 12.35 0.17 39.38
C LEU A 5 11.31 1.03 38.62
N ARG A 6 11.55 2.34 38.48
CA ARG A 6 10.67 3.22 37.67
C ARG A 6 10.95 3.16 36.17
N MET A 7 12.15 2.78 35.75
CA MET A 7 12.48 2.61 34.33
C MET A 7 11.87 1.31 33.77
N GLY A 8 11.98 0.19 34.47
CA GLY A 8 11.36 -1.07 34.08
C GLY A 8 9.81 -1.03 34.01
N ALA A 9 9.18 -0.33 34.96
CA ALA A 9 7.73 -0.18 34.99
C ALA A 9 7.16 0.72 33.86
N ARG A 10 7.97 1.65 33.31
CA ARG A 10 7.58 2.47 32.17
C ARG A 10 7.63 1.71 30.85
N ASP A 11 8.63 0.86 30.64
CA ASP A 11 8.77 0.06 29.42
C ASP A 11 7.66 -0.99 29.33
N ASP A 12 7.32 -1.66 30.44
CA ASP A 12 6.26 -2.68 30.49
C ASP A 12 4.85 -2.10 30.28
N ASP A 13 4.58 -0.87 30.69
CA ASP A 13 3.27 -0.22 30.54
C ASP A 13 3.11 0.39 29.14
N ASP A 14 4.19 0.83 28.52
CA ASP A 14 4.22 1.31 27.14
C ASP A 14 4.06 0.17 26.13
N ASP A 15 4.65 -0.99 26.40
CA ASP A 15 4.53 -2.21 25.59
C ASP A 15 3.09 -2.76 25.59
N ARG A 16 2.30 -2.50 26.65
CA ARG A 16 0.87 -2.88 26.73
C ARG A 16 -0.06 -1.92 26.01
N ARG A 17 0.40 -0.69 25.71
CA ARG A 17 -0.39 0.35 25.03
C ARG A 17 -0.30 0.27 23.53
N PHE A 18 0.76 -0.31 22.98
CA PHE A 18 0.99 -0.42 21.55
C PHE A 18 0.98 -1.87 21.10
N LYS A 19 0.50 -2.08 19.88
CA LYS A 19 0.50 -3.38 19.21
C LYS A 19 1.01 -3.18 17.79
N THR A 20 2.06 -3.90 17.45
CA THR A 20 2.61 -3.93 16.10
C THR A 20 2.10 -5.16 15.36
N VAL A 21 1.53 -4.96 14.17
CA VAL A 21 1.03 -6.02 13.30
C VAL A 21 1.68 -5.90 11.94
N SER A 22 2.29 -6.99 11.47
CA SER A 22 2.81 -7.07 10.11
C SER A 22 1.75 -7.65 9.18
N ARG A 23 1.37 -6.89 8.14
CA ARG A 23 0.41 -7.31 7.13
C ARG A 23 0.71 -6.63 5.79
N ILE A 24 0.48 -7.35 4.69
CA ILE A 24 0.70 -6.84 3.35
C ILE A 24 -0.64 -6.69 2.65
N PHE A 25 -0.90 -5.48 2.15
CA PHE A 25 -1.98 -5.21 1.21
C PHE A 25 -1.39 -4.74 -0.11
N LEU A 26 -1.96 -5.22 -1.19
CA LEU A 26 -1.60 -4.75 -2.52
C LEU A 26 -2.32 -3.44 -2.83
N ALA A 27 -1.71 -2.58 -3.64
CA ALA A 27 -2.19 -1.22 -3.88
C ALA A 27 -3.67 -1.14 -4.34
N TRP A 28 -4.22 -2.18 -4.95
CA TRP A 28 -5.63 -2.27 -5.34
C TRP A 28 -6.54 -2.93 -4.29
N GLN A 29 -6.05 -3.14 -3.08
CA GLN A 29 -6.78 -3.75 -1.96
C GLN A 29 -7.10 -2.74 -0.85
N ALA A 30 -7.09 -1.45 -1.16
CA ALA A 30 -7.35 -0.38 -0.19
C ALA A 30 -8.65 -0.61 0.60
N GLU A 31 -9.74 -1.00 -0.04
CA GLU A 31 -11.01 -1.32 0.62
C GLU A 31 -10.89 -2.47 1.64
N LYS A 32 -10.09 -3.50 1.32
CA LYS A 32 -9.84 -4.60 2.27
C LYS A 32 -9.02 -4.15 3.47
N GLU A 33 -8.07 -3.26 3.24
CA GLU A 33 -7.26 -2.65 4.28
C GLU A 33 -8.10 -1.76 5.19
N GLU A 34 -8.94 -0.90 4.64
CA GLU A 34 -9.90 -0.05 5.37
C GLU A 34 -10.81 -0.89 6.26
N ASN A 35 -11.43 -1.94 5.70
CA ASN A 35 -12.30 -2.84 6.45
C ASN A 35 -11.57 -3.54 7.60
N TRP A 36 -10.31 -3.96 7.38
CA TRP A 36 -9.51 -4.55 8.45
C TRP A 36 -9.18 -3.54 9.55
N LEU A 37 -8.85 -2.29 9.21
CA LEU A 37 -8.61 -1.23 10.19
C LEU A 37 -9.87 -0.91 11.01
N ASN A 38 -11.05 -0.88 10.35
CA ASN A 38 -12.34 -0.70 11.02
C ASN A 38 -12.59 -1.84 12.04
N GLU A 39 -12.29 -3.10 11.67
CA GLU A 39 -12.42 -4.23 12.59
C GLU A 39 -11.42 -4.19 13.76
N MET A 40 -10.24 -3.61 13.55
CA MET A 40 -9.27 -3.41 14.62
C MET A 40 -9.76 -2.37 15.64
N SER A 41 -10.38 -1.26 15.19
CA SER A 41 -10.92 -0.24 16.09
C SER A 41 -12.07 -0.76 16.93
N LYS A 42 -12.95 -1.60 16.38
CA LYS A 42 -14.02 -2.29 17.14
C LYS A 42 -13.49 -3.21 18.24
N LYS A 43 -12.23 -3.62 18.14
CA LYS A 43 -11.51 -4.40 19.17
C LYS A 43 -10.71 -3.54 20.16
N GLY A 44 -10.85 -2.21 20.07
CA GLY A 44 -10.09 -1.26 20.88
C GLY A 44 -8.65 -1.05 20.44
N TRP A 45 -8.33 -1.33 19.15
CA TRP A 45 -7.01 -1.08 18.59
C TRP A 45 -7.11 -0.02 17.50
N HIS A 46 -6.66 1.19 17.79
CA HIS A 46 -6.72 2.33 16.88
C HIS A 46 -5.39 2.51 16.18
N LEU A 47 -5.41 2.69 14.86
CA LEU A 47 -4.20 2.93 14.08
C LEU A 47 -3.55 4.23 14.56
N ASP A 48 -2.27 4.15 14.91
CA ASP A 48 -1.42 5.26 15.32
C ASP A 48 -0.43 5.64 14.21
N ASN A 49 0.20 4.63 13.58
CA ASN A 49 1.12 4.84 12.49
C ASN A 49 1.18 3.60 11.57
N THR A 50 1.66 3.80 10.34
CA THR A 50 1.85 2.71 9.39
C THR A 50 3.15 2.88 8.59
N SER A 51 3.72 1.75 8.18
CA SER A 51 4.84 1.63 7.26
C SER A 51 4.50 0.59 6.21
N PHE A 52 5.41 0.26 5.30
CA PHE A 52 5.16 -0.57 4.12
C PHE A 52 4.47 -1.93 4.42
N ILE A 53 4.85 -2.57 5.52
CA ILE A 53 4.29 -3.87 5.95
C ILE A 53 3.89 -3.88 7.43
N THR A 54 4.01 -2.76 8.13
CA THR A 54 3.88 -2.70 9.58
C THR A 54 2.84 -1.67 9.96
N TYR A 55 1.91 -2.06 10.81
CA TYR A 55 0.87 -1.21 11.39
C TYR A 55 1.07 -1.14 12.89
N ILE A 56 1.14 0.07 13.43
CA ILE A 56 1.26 0.33 14.86
C ILE A 56 -0.11 0.80 15.35
N PHE A 57 -0.66 0.07 16.30
CA PHE A 57 -1.93 0.37 16.92
C PHE A 57 -1.72 0.81 18.35
N ARG A 58 -2.52 1.78 18.78
CA ARG A 58 -2.63 2.20 20.17
C ARG A 58 -3.90 1.59 20.77
N LYS A 59 -3.79 1.07 22.00
CA LYS A 59 -4.94 0.56 22.75
C LYS A 59 -5.83 1.72 23.19
N GLY A 60 -7.13 1.55 22.98
CA GLY A 60 -8.18 2.48 23.40
C GLY A 60 -9.48 1.72 23.69
N GLU A 61 -10.57 2.43 23.88
CA GLU A 61 -11.89 1.84 23.98
C GLU A 61 -12.32 1.27 22.62
N PRO A 62 -13.10 0.17 22.60
CA PRO A 62 -13.75 -0.31 21.38
C PRO A 62 -14.69 0.74 20.80
N GLU A 63 -14.39 1.22 19.60
CA GLU A 63 -15.13 2.25 18.91
C GLU A 63 -15.41 1.86 17.46
N ASP A 64 -16.55 2.29 16.92
CA ASP A 64 -16.84 2.13 15.51
C ASP A 64 -16.23 3.30 14.72
N ILE A 65 -14.95 3.14 14.40
CA ILE A 65 -14.18 4.11 13.63
C ILE A 65 -14.16 3.68 12.17
N ILE A 66 -14.38 4.62 11.28
CA ILE A 66 -14.25 4.44 9.83
C ILE A 66 -12.89 4.95 9.41
N TYR A 67 -12.09 4.04 8.84
CA TYR A 67 -10.83 4.37 8.19
C TYR A 67 -11.04 4.48 6.68
N ARG A 68 -10.37 5.45 6.06
CA ARG A 68 -10.33 5.64 4.60
C ARG A 68 -8.91 5.96 4.16
N LEU A 69 -8.57 5.44 2.99
CA LEU A 69 -7.30 5.62 2.34
C LEU A 69 -7.45 6.50 1.10
N ASP A 70 -6.58 7.50 0.96
CA ASP A 70 -6.45 8.25 -0.28
C ASP A 70 -5.07 8.02 -0.91
N PHE A 71 -5.04 7.85 -2.23
CA PHE A 71 -3.83 7.73 -3.03
C PHE A 71 -3.55 9.03 -3.76
N LYS A 72 -2.58 9.80 -3.25
CA LYS A 72 -2.20 11.08 -3.84
C LYS A 72 -0.71 11.35 -3.67
N ILE A 73 -0.05 11.70 -4.78
CA ILE A 73 1.35 12.15 -4.75
C ILE A 73 1.32 13.64 -4.46
N ILE A 74 1.76 14.04 -3.27
CA ILE A 74 1.76 15.42 -2.79
C ILE A 74 3.18 15.82 -2.45
N ARG A 75 3.58 17.04 -2.87
CA ARG A 75 4.82 17.66 -2.42
C ARG A 75 4.68 18.09 -0.95
N ASN A 76 5.76 17.99 -0.18
CA ASN A 76 5.73 18.34 1.25
C ASN A 76 5.21 19.76 1.52
N GLU A 77 5.44 20.70 0.62
CA GLU A 77 5.00 22.11 0.72
C GLU A 77 3.46 22.26 0.75
N ASN A 78 2.72 21.31 0.18
CA ASN A 78 1.26 21.36 0.02
C ASN A 78 0.53 20.32 0.88
N ILE A 79 1.24 19.65 1.79
CA ILE A 79 0.63 18.58 2.59
C ILE A 79 -0.31 19.12 3.65
N ASP A 80 0.02 20.27 4.22
CA ASP A 80 -0.78 20.88 5.29
C ASP A 80 -2.12 21.37 4.76
N ASP A 81 -2.14 22.03 3.59
CA ASP A 81 -3.38 22.44 2.93
C ASP A 81 -4.26 21.23 2.57
N TYR A 82 -3.61 20.15 2.14
CA TYR A 82 -4.32 18.91 1.82
C TYR A 82 -4.93 18.25 3.07
N ILE A 83 -4.20 18.20 4.19
CA ILE A 83 -4.69 17.67 5.45
C ILE A 83 -5.87 18.51 5.96
N THR A 84 -5.70 19.84 5.99
CA THR A 84 -6.72 20.79 6.43
C THR A 84 -8.04 20.61 5.67
N LEU A 85 -7.98 20.40 4.35
CA LEU A 85 -9.18 20.16 3.54
C LEU A 85 -10.02 18.98 4.05
N PHE A 86 -9.37 17.89 4.48
CA PHE A 86 -10.06 16.72 5.00
C PHE A 86 -10.48 16.88 6.46
N GLU A 87 -9.70 17.63 7.26
CA GLU A 87 -10.03 17.94 8.64
C GLU A 87 -11.27 18.84 8.72
N ASP A 88 -11.40 19.82 7.82
CA ASP A 88 -12.61 20.65 7.67
C ASP A 88 -13.84 19.82 7.29
N ALA A 89 -13.64 18.70 6.58
CA ALA A 89 -14.71 17.75 6.27
C ALA A 89 -14.98 16.72 7.39
N GLY A 90 -14.32 16.86 8.56
CA GLY A 90 -14.53 16.00 9.73
C GLY A 90 -13.70 14.71 9.74
N TRP A 91 -12.69 14.61 8.88
CA TRP A 91 -11.74 13.51 8.88
C TRP A 91 -10.48 13.88 9.70
N LYS A 92 -9.96 12.94 10.45
CA LYS A 92 -8.70 13.10 11.17
C LYS A 92 -7.59 12.40 10.41
N TYR A 93 -6.55 13.13 10.07
CA TYR A 93 -5.32 12.56 9.50
C TYR A 93 -4.57 11.71 10.52
N ILE A 94 -3.99 10.59 10.11
CA ILE A 94 -3.25 9.67 10.97
C ILE A 94 -1.79 9.58 10.56
N SER A 95 -1.54 9.11 9.34
CA SER A 95 -0.19 8.87 8.84
C SER A 95 -0.20 8.75 7.30
N ARG A 96 1.01 8.65 6.72
CA ARG A 96 1.17 8.35 5.32
C ARG A 96 2.17 7.22 5.10
N MET A 97 1.93 6.44 4.05
CA MET A 97 2.85 5.43 3.55
C MET A 97 3.08 5.67 2.05
N GLY A 98 4.20 6.33 1.71
CA GLY A 98 4.44 6.79 0.34
C GLY A 98 3.33 7.72 -0.16
N PRO A 99 2.63 7.39 -1.26
CA PRO A 99 1.50 8.19 -1.76
C PRO A 99 0.16 7.87 -1.08
N TRP A 100 0.08 6.92 -0.16
CA TRP A 100 -1.11 6.58 0.59
C TRP A 100 -1.23 7.44 1.85
N HIS A 101 -2.38 8.08 2.03
CA HIS A 101 -2.75 8.90 3.17
C HIS A 101 -3.89 8.23 3.92
N TYR A 102 -3.76 8.10 5.25
CA TYR A 102 -4.69 7.41 6.13
C TYR A 102 -5.48 8.43 6.92
N PHE A 103 -6.80 8.36 6.82
CA PHE A 103 -7.74 9.19 7.53
C PHE A 103 -8.70 8.34 8.36
N ARG A 104 -9.24 8.90 9.43
CA ARG A 104 -10.28 8.28 10.23
C ARG A 104 -11.37 9.27 10.62
N THR A 105 -12.57 8.78 10.87
CA THR A 105 -13.67 9.51 11.48
C THR A 105 -14.53 8.58 12.31
N GLU A 106 -15.33 9.11 13.24
CA GLU A 106 -16.29 8.32 14.00
C GLU A 106 -17.47 7.94 13.11
N ALA A 107 -17.95 6.69 13.24
CA ALA A 107 -19.11 6.26 12.48
C ALA A 107 -20.38 6.97 12.97
N LYS A 108 -21.03 7.72 12.09
CA LYS A 108 -22.36 8.30 12.36
C LYS A 108 -23.44 7.31 11.97
N LYS A 109 -24.38 7.02 12.89
CA LYS A 109 -25.47 6.09 12.62
C LYS A 109 -26.33 6.57 11.44
N GLY A 110 -26.45 5.73 10.43
CA GLY A 110 -27.31 5.97 9.26
C GLY A 110 -26.68 6.73 8.10
N GLU A 111 -25.41 7.14 8.20
CA GLU A 111 -24.69 7.80 7.12
C GLU A 111 -23.55 6.92 6.60
N THR A 112 -23.46 6.77 5.27
CA THR A 112 -22.28 6.18 4.63
C THR A 112 -21.21 7.27 4.54
N GLN A 113 -20.25 7.24 5.46
CA GLN A 113 -19.15 8.20 5.48
C GLN A 113 -18.09 7.79 4.47
N GLU A 114 -18.02 8.54 3.40
CA GLU A 114 -17.02 8.38 2.36
C GLU A 114 -16.07 9.58 2.38
N LEU A 115 -14.78 9.32 2.15
CA LEU A 115 -13.77 10.38 2.09
C LEU A 115 -14.04 11.36 0.93
N TYR A 116 -14.63 10.85 -0.14
CA TYR A 116 -15.03 11.64 -1.30
C TYR A 116 -16.54 11.69 -1.42
N SER A 117 -17.07 12.90 -1.51
CA SER A 117 -18.51 13.13 -1.72
C SER A 117 -18.95 12.84 -3.15
N ASP A 118 -18.01 12.66 -4.10
CA ASP A 118 -18.31 12.41 -5.51
C ASP A 118 -17.52 11.23 -6.07
N ASN A 119 -18.13 10.50 -6.99
CA ASN A 119 -17.52 9.40 -7.70
C ASN A 119 -16.36 9.85 -8.62
N THR A 120 -16.34 11.12 -9.03
CA THR A 120 -15.29 11.69 -9.90
C THR A 120 -13.94 11.71 -9.20
N SER A 121 -13.90 12.10 -7.93
CA SER A 121 -12.68 12.12 -7.12
C SER A 121 -12.15 10.72 -6.85
N LYS A 122 -13.03 9.74 -6.57
CA LYS A 122 -12.66 8.32 -6.47
C LYS A 122 -12.05 7.78 -7.76
N ILE A 123 -12.67 8.09 -8.90
CA ILE A 123 -12.14 7.71 -10.23
C ILE A 123 -10.77 8.35 -10.47
N ARG A 124 -10.57 9.59 -10.07
CA ARG A 124 -9.28 10.29 -10.20
C ARG A 124 -8.19 9.60 -9.38
N MET A 125 -8.48 9.25 -8.13
CA MET A 125 -7.57 8.48 -7.27
C MET A 125 -7.16 7.15 -7.93
N HIS A 126 -8.11 6.35 -8.39
CA HIS A 126 -7.85 5.08 -9.06
C HIS A 126 -7.09 5.25 -10.39
N ASN A 127 -7.35 6.32 -11.14
CA ASN A 127 -6.57 6.65 -12.33
C ASN A 127 -5.12 6.96 -12.01
N SER A 128 -4.85 7.72 -10.96
CA SER A 128 -3.48 8.02 -10.50
C SER A 128 -2.73 6.75 -10.13
N LEU A 129 -3.36 5.85 -9.38
CA LEU A 129 -2.81 4.54 -9.06
C LEU A 129 -2.54 3.70 -10.32
N ARG A 130 -3.47 3.65 -11.27
CA ARG A 130 -3.30 2.93 -12.53
C ARG A 130 -2.11 3.45 -13.33
N TRP A 131 -1.97 4.75 -13.46
CA TRP A 131 -0.83 5.36 -14.16
C TRP A 131 0.49 5.07 -13.48
N LEU A 132 0.55 5.10 -12.13
CA LEU A 132 1.74 4.69 -11.41
C LEU A 132 2.14 3.25 -11.74
N LEU A 133 1.18 2.32 -11.70
CA LEU A 133 1.44 0.92 -12.05
C LEU A 133 1.94 0.76 -13.48
N ILE A 134 1.37 1.47 -14.46
CA ILE A 134 1.81 1.46 -15.85
C ILE A 134 3.26 1.96 -15.97
N ILE A 135 3.58 3.09 -15.33
CA ILE A 135 4.94 3.67 -15.35
C ILE A 135 5.95 2.69 -14.76
N LEU A 136 5.61 2.02 -13.65
CA LEU A 136 6.48 1.03 -13.01
C LEU A 136 6.63 -0.26 -13.84
N CYS A 137 5.60 -0.65 -14.61
CA CYS A 137 5.66 -1.81 -15.51
C CYS A 137 6.59 -1.59 -16.70
N THR A 138 6.67 -0.37 -17.22
CA THR A 138 7.36 -0.06 -18.48
C THR A 138 8.83 -0.48 -18.49
N PRO A 139 9.68 -0.12 -17.52
CA PRO A 139 11.09 -0.52 -17.51
C PRO A 139 11.26 -2.03 -17.35
N VAL A 140 10.39 -2.69 -16.59
CA VAL A 140 10.45 -4.15 -16.43
C VAL A 140 10.11 -4.83 -17.74
N ALA A 141 9.02 -4.44 -18.39
CA ALA A 141 8.59 -4.99 -19.69
C ALA A 141 9.63 -4.76 -20.79
N TYR A 142 10.29 -3.58 -20.80
CA TYR A 142 11.33 -3.26 -21.78
C TYR A 142 12.60 -4.10 -21.60
N ASN A 143 13.04 -4.34 -20.37
CA ASN A 143 14.29 -5.06 -20.09
C ASN A 143 14.14 -6.59 -20.11
N LEU A 144 12.93 -7.10 -19.89
CA LEU A 144 12.68 -8.54 -19.76
C LEU A 144 13.09 -9.35 -21.03
N PRO A 145 12.74 -8.93 -22.27
CA PRO A 145 13.18 -9.62 -23.49
C PRO A 145 14.71 -9.68 -23.64
N ASN A 146 15.40 -8.60 -23.29
CA ASN A 146 16.87 -8.56 -23.33
C ASN A 146 17.49 -9.53 -22.32
N LEU A 147 16.88 -9.64 -21.14
CA LEU A 147 17.35 -10.58 -20.10
C LEU A 147 17.17 -12.03 -20.56
N TYR A 148 16.01 -12.38 -21.14
CA TYR A 148 15.77 -13.71 -21.69
C TYR A 148 16.65 -13.99 -22.93
N GLY A 149 16.88 -13.00 -23.79
CA GLY A 149 17.80 -13.11 -24.92
C GLY A 149 19.20 -13.54 -24.49
N ARG A 150 19.75 -12.88 -23.47
CA ARG A 150 21.07 -13.24 -22.90
C ARG A 150 21.09 -14.65 -22.30
N ILE A 151 20.02 -15.08 -21.66
CA ILE A 151 19.90 -16.45 -21.13
C ILE A 151 19.91 -17.47 -22.28
N ILE A 152 19.13 -17.21 -23.35
CA ILE A 152 19.04 -18.09 -24.52
C ILE A 152 20.40 -18.19 -25.24
N GLU A 153 21.09 -17.08 -25.44
CA GLU A 153 22.44 -17.07 -26.03
C GLU A 153 23.44 -17.88 -25.20
N ALA A 154 23.40 -17.70 -23.88
CA ALA A 154 24.26 -18.47 -22.97
C ALA A 154 23.98 -20.00 -23.04
N LEU A 155 22.71 -20.38 -23.17
CA LEU A 155 22.30 -21.79 -23.27
C LEU A 155 22.67 -22.40 -24.65
N LYS A 156 22.73 -21.59 -25.72
CA LYS A 156 23.11 -22.06 -27.08
C LYS A 156 24.59 -22.29 -27.28
N GLY A 157 25.46 -22.03 -26.31
CA GLY A 157 26.88 -22.41 -26.36
C GLY A 157 27.83 -21.30 -26.75
N GLY A 158 27.39 -20.05 -27.01
CA GLY A 158 28.27 -18.96 -27.42
C GLY A 158 29.17 -18.37 -26.32
N ILE A 159 28.85 -18.61 -25.05
CA ILE A 159 29.59 -18.10 -23.86
C ILE A 159 29.96 -19.28 -22.94
N MET A 160 29.77 -20.52 -23.37
CA MET A 160 29.76 -21.71 -22.51
C MET A 160 31.14 -22.29 -22.20
N ASP A 161 32.22 -21.80 -22.81
CA ASP A 161 33.58 -22.22 -22.48
C ASP A 161 34.12 -21.55 -21.22
N ASP A 162 33.38 -20.53 -20.71
CA ASP A 162 33.71 -19.82 -19.47
C ASP A 162 32.83 -20.30 -18.31
N MET A 163 33.31 -21.26 -17.53
CA MET A 163 32.60 -21.85 -16.37
C MET A 163 32.03 -20.81 -15.39
N PRO A 164 32.73 -19.73 -15.03
CA PRO A 164 32.21 -18.70 -14.15
C PRO A 164 30.98 -17.96 -14.71
N ALA A 165 30.99 -17.60 -15.99
CA ALA A 165 29.90 -16.86 -16.62
C ALA A 165 28.61 -17.69 -16.69
N ARG A 166 28.72 -18.98 -17.03
CA ARG A 166 27.60 -19.93 -17.03
C ARG A 166 26.97 -20.07 -15.64
N THR A 167 27.78 -20.24 -14.62
CA THR A 167 27.32 -20.36 -13.22
C THR A 167 26.60 -19.11 -12.77
N MET A 168 27.08 -17.93 -13.15
CA MET A 168 26.44 -16.65 -12.84
C MET A 168 25.08 -16.51 -13.52
N ILE A 169 24.95 -16.93 -14.77
CA ILE A 169 23.68 -16.88 -15.51
C ILE A 169 22.65 -17.83 -14.89
N ILE A 170 23.01 -19.05 -14.58
CA ILE A 170 22.09 -20.04 -14.01
C ILE A 170 21.67 -19.63 -12.59
N ASN A 171 22.61 -19.22 -11.75
CA ASN A 171 22.34 -18.99 -10.34
C ASN A 171 21.70 -17.62 -10.03
N PHE A 172 21.92 -16.61 -10.86
CA PHE A 172 21.43 -15.25 -10.59
C PHE A 172 20.50 -14.72 -11.68
N THR A 173 20.91 -14.81 -12.96
CA THR A 173 20.17 -14.15 -14.05
C THR A 173 18.85 -14.85 -14.33
N PHE A 174 18.83 -16.19 -14.33
CA PHE A 174 17.64 -16.96 -14.60
C PHE A 174 16.59 -16.84 -13.48
N PRO A 175 16.92 -17.01 -12.18
CA PRO A 175 15.95 -16.75 -11.09
C PRO A 175 15.45 -15.32 -11.07
N LEU A 176 16.32 -14.34 -11.36
CA LEU A 176 15.93 -12.93 -11.46
C LEU A 176 14.92 -12.70 -12.59
N ALA A 177 15.12 -13.31 -13.76
CA ALA A 177 14.20 -13.20 -14.88
C ALA A 177 12.81 -13.77 -14.54
N ILE A 178 12.76 -14.92 -13.87
CA ILE A 178 11.52 -15.52 -13.38
C ILE A 178 10.83 -14.57 -12.37
N PHE A 179 11.58 -14.08 -11.39
CA PHE A 179 11.05 -13.17 -10.38
C PHE A 179 10.45 -11.90 -11.01
N LEU A 180 11.18 -11.25 -11.94
CA LEU A 180 10.69 -10.06 -12.64
C LEU A 180 9.45 -10.36 -13.50
N THR A 181 9.37 -11.55 -14.11
CA THR A 181 8.18 -11.98 -14.86
C THR A 181 6.96 -12.10 -13.93
N LEU A 182 7.13 -12.72 -12.76
CA LEU A 182 6.05 -12.85 -11.77
C LEU A 182 5.60 -11.48 -11.26
N VAL A 183 6.54 -10.58 -10.99
CA VAL A 183 6.22 -9.19 -10.58
C VAL A 183 5.45 -8.48 -11.69
N LEU A 184 5.89 -8.60 -12.95
CA LEU A 184 5.19 -8.00 -14.09
C LEU A 184 3.76 -8.54 -14.24
N CYS A 185 3.58 -9.84 -14.15
CA CYS A 185 2.24 -10.46 -14.17
C CYS A 185 1.34 -9.93 -13.03
N LEU A 186 1.88 -9.82 -11.83
CA LEU A 186 1.15 -9.26 -10.68
C LEU A 186 0.75 -7.80 -10.93
N MET A 187 1.64 -6.99 -11.47
CA MET A 187 1.36 -5.58 -11.79
C MET A 187 0.30 -5.45 -12.89
N ILE A 188 0.38 -6.26 -13.96
CA ILE A 188 -0.63 -6.29 -15.03
C ILE A 188 -2.00 -6.68 -14.45
N TYR A 189 -2.04 -7.69 -13.58
CA TYR A 189 -3.28 -8.05 -12.86
C TYR A 189 -3.83 -6.85 -12.06
N GLY A 190 -2.97 -6.11 -11.36
CA GLY A 190 -3.35 -4.90 -10.63
C GLY A 190 -3.95 -3.83 -11.56
N ILE A 191 -3.32 -3.57 -12.70
CA ILE A 191 -3.82 -2.61 -13.72
C ILE A 191 -5.21 -3.01 -14.21
N ILE A 192 -5.42 -4.30 -14.49
CA ILE A 192 -6.71 -4.83 -14.95
C ILE A 192 -7.77 -4.63 -13.84
N ARG A 193 -7.45 -4.98 -12.60
CA ARG A 193 -8.36 -4.83 -11.44
C ARG A 193 -8.77 -3.38 -11.24
N VAL A 194 -7.81 -2.45 -11.20
CA VAL A 194 -8.09 -1.02 -11.06
C VAL A 194 -8.91 -0.49 -12.24
N SER A 195 -8.62 -0.93 -13.47
CA SER A 195 -9.39 -0.52 -14.65
C SER A 195 -10.85 -1.02 -14.60
N MET A 196 -11.08 -2.23 -14.09
CA MET A 196 -12.44 -2.75 -13.87
C MET A 196 -13.20 -1.95 -12.79
N MET A 197 -12.53 -1.57 -11.70
CA MET A 197 -13.11 -0.73 -10.65
C MET A 197 -13.53 0.65 -11.21
N ILE A 198 -12.65 1.29 -12.00
CA ILE A 198 -12.96 2.57 -12.67
C ILE A 198 -14.16 2.42 -13.61
N LYS A 199 -14.22 1.33 -14.39
CA LYS A 199 -15.33 1.08 -15.32
C LYS A 199 -16.65 0.96 -14.56
N ARG A 200 -16.67 0.21 -13.46
CA ARG A 200 -17.86 0.04 -12.60
C ARG A 200 -18.33 1.38 -12.02
N MET A 201 -17.42 2.17 -11.43
CA MET A 201 -17.77 3.49 -10.88
C MET A 201 -18.31 4.46 -11.96
N ARG A 202 -17.85 4.34 -13.22
CA ARG A 202 -18.38 5.15 -14.32
C ARG A 202 -19.76 4.73 -14.79
N SER A 203 -20.12 3.43 -14.70
CA SER A 203 -21.48 3.00 -14.99
C SER A 203 -22.48 3.58 -13.98
N ASP A 204 -22.13 3.55 -12.69
CA ASP A 204 -22.97 4.06 -11.60
C ASP A 204 -23.23 5.58 -11.65
N ILE A 205 -22.43 6.35 -12.42
CA ILE A 205 -22.66 7.80 -12.64
C ILE A 205 -23.63 8.06 -13.81
N ARG A 206 -23.84 7.09 -14.69
CA ARG A 206 -24.65 7.25 -15.91
C ARG A 206 -26.08 6.78 -15.75
N GLU A 207 -26.36 6.07 -14.67
CA GLU A 207 -27.71 5.69 -14.23
C GLU A 207 -28.31 6.77 -13.30
#